data_dd676a7f93d71349e8b2604fb3c32ef3
#
_entry.id   dd676a7f93d71349e8b2604fb3c32ef3
#
_cell.length_a   1.000
_cell.length_b   1.000
_cell.length_c   1.000
_cell.angle_alpha   90.00
_cell.angle_beta   90.00
_cell.angle_gamma   90.00
#
_symmetry.space_group_name_H-M   'P 1'
#
loop_
_entity.id
_entity.type
_entity.pdbx_description
1 polymer ?
#
loop_
_entity_poly.entity_id
_entity_poly.type
_entity_poly.pdbx_seq_one_letter_code
_entity_poly.pdbx_strand_id
1 'polypeptide(L)'
;MDTELLDLEVPAAPVDIFVGDEPAPVATLRAPARLLEYDWKKFVALPVHTTLEIVEQPQVIEVPGAPYYSAGMMRWQGRWLPVLDLCALLSAYRKAGTPALRHALVVAYQTSPGQAIEHGAIAAASLPQTLQVGDEQQCELPGDSDLWALIASSCFSHAGTAVPIVHTGKLFGTVWD
;
A
#
# COMPACT_ATOMS: atom_id res chain seq x y z
N MET A 1 18.10 -76.37 -47.00
CA MET A 1 18.30 -75.91 -45.60
C MET A 1 17.63 -74.56 -45.47
N ASP A 2 16.42 -74.67 -45.00
CA ASP A 2 15.49 -73.53 -44.90
C ASP A 2 15.77 -72.75 -43.62
N THR A 3 16.01 -71.47 -43.79
CA THR A 3 16.10 -70.58 -42.68
C THR A 3 14.82 -69.73 -42.68
N GLU A 4 13.90 -70.12 -41.82
CA GLU A 4 12.62 -69.48 -41.57
C GLU A 4 12.88 -68.18 -40.78
N LEU A 5 12.57 -67.06 -41.41
CA LEU A 5 12.55 -65.77 -40.78
C LEU A 5 11.23 -65.63 -40.02
N LEU A 6 11.28 -65.69 -38.71
CA LEU A 6 10.19 -65.36 -37.83
C LEU A 6 9.93 -63.83 -37.83
N ASP A 7 8.85 -63.45 -38.49
CA ASP A 7 8.26 -62.12 -38.41
C ASP A 7 7.71 -61.92 -37.01
N LEU A 8 8.37 -61.13 -36.23
CA LEU A 8 7.84 -60.61 -34.94
C LEU A 8 7.10 -59.31 -35.20
N GLU A 9 5.84 -59.38 -35.47
CA GLU A 9 4.93 -58.25 -35.40
C GLU A 9 4.84 -57.77 -33.94
N VAL A 10 5.41 -56.57 -33.70
CA VAL A 10 5.20 -55.86 -32.45
C VAL A 10 3.89 -55.07 -32.58
N PRO A 11 2.86 -55.31 -31.77
CA PRO A 11 1.68 -54.47 -31.81
C PRO A 11 2.00 -53.10 -31.24
N ALA A 12 1.86 -52.08 -32.08
CA ALA A 12 1.89 -50.68 -31.64
C ALA A 12 0.69 -50.42 -30.75
N ALA A 13 0.95 -50.26 -29.47
CA ALA A 13 -0.06 -49.76 -28.52
C ALA A 13 -0.35 -48.27 -28.85
N PRO A 14 -1.62 -47.84 -28.86
CA PRO A 14 -1.93 -46.43 -29.04
C PRO A 14 -1.42 -45.66 -27.82
N VAL A 15 -0.49 -44.75 -28.05
CA VAL A 15 -0.09 -43.75 -27.04
C VAL A 15 -1.22 -42.76 -26.97
N ASP A 16 -2.11 -42.91 -25.99
CA ASP A 16 -3.07 -41.90 -25.59
C ASP A 16 -2.28 -40.73 -25.00
N ILE A 17 -1.92 -39.78 -25.85
CA ILE A 17 -1.44 -38.46 -25.41
C ILE A 17 -2.68 -37.68 -24.96
N PHE A 18 -3.17 -37.97 -23.79
CA PHE A 18 -4.03 -37.05 -23.06
C PHE A 18 -3.12 -35.92 -22.54
N VAL A 19 -2.87 -34.95 -23.39
CA VAL A 19 -2.45 -33.62 -22.93
C VAL A 19 -3.69 -32.98 -22.35
N GLY A 20 -3.95 -33.25 -21.10
CA GLY A 20 -4.83 -32.44 -20.29
C GLY A 20 -4.13 -31.11 -20.09
N ASP A 21 -4.43 -30.18 -20.97
CA ASP A 21 -4.09 -28.76 -20.81
C ASP A 21 -5.05 -28.18 -19.77
N GLU A 22 -4.86 -28.62 -18.52
CA GLU A 22 -5.46 -27.97 -17.38
C GLU A 22 -4.64 -26.70 -17.18
N PRO A 23 -5.22 -25.49 -17.39
CA PRO A 23 -4.48 -24.26 -17.21
C PRO A 23 -3.99 -24.25 -15.76
N ALA A 24 -2.68 -24.24 -15.60
CA ALA A 24 -2.08 -24.10 -14.27
C ALA A 24 -2.76 -22.93 -13.55
N PRO A 25 -3.13 -23.09 -12.28
CA PRO A 25 -3.80 -22.03 -11.54
C PRO A 25 -2.93 -20.78 -11.63
N VAL A 26 -3.47 -19.73 -12.23
CA VAL A 26 -2.80 -18.42 -12.32
C VAL A 26 -2.56 -18.02 -10.88
N ALA A 27 -1.31 -18.08 -10.44
CA ALA A 27 -0.94 -17.67 -9.09
C ALA A 27 -1.31 -16.20 -8.95
N THR A 28 -2.36 -15.90 -8.19
CA THR A 28 -2.79 -14.54 -7.91
C THR A 28 -1.67 -13.86 -7.15
N LEU A 29 -0.99 -12.91 -7.78
CA LEU A 29 0.08 -12.15 -7.15
C LEU A 29 -0.54 -11.28 -6.06
N ARG A 30 -0.01 -11.39 -4.85
CA ARG A 30 -0.42 -10.58 -3.70
C ARG A 30 0.77 -9.82 -3.17
N ALA A 31 0.54 -8.55 -2.83
CA ALA A 31 1.54 -7.68 -2.24
C ALA A 31 1.13 -7.27 -0.83
N PRO A 32 2.08 -7.23 0.13
CA PRO A 32 1.79 -6.75 1.47
C PRO A 32 1.61 -5.24 1.48
N ALA A 33 0.54 -4.79 2.13
CA ALA A 33 0.21 -3.38 2.33
C ALA A 33 -0.02 -3.08 3.81
N ARG A 34 0.34 -1.88 4.24
CA ARG A 34 0.06 -1.37 5.57
C ARG A 34 -1.22 -0.57 5.53
N LEU A 35 -2.28 -1.09 6.14
CA LEU A 35 -3.57 -0.40 6.29
C LEU A 35 -3.48 0.61 7.43
N LEU A 36 -3.86 1.85 7.17
CA LEU A 36 -3.84 2.95 8.13
C LEU A 36 -5.23 3.60 8.17
N GLU A 37 -5.80 3.70 9.36
CA GLU A 37 -7.01 4.48 9.60
C GLU A 37 -6.62 5.93 9.88
N TYR A 38 -7.02 6.85 8.99
CA TYR A 38 -6.68 8.27 9.11
C TYR A 38 -7.86 9.11 9.66
N ASP A 39 -9.09 8.60 9.56
CA ASP A 39 -10.30 9.17 10.17
C ASP A 39 -11.25 8.01 10.52
N TRP A 40 -12.33 8.25 11.21
CA TRP A 40 -13.32 7.25 11.60
C TRP A 40 -13.77 6.40 10.40
N LYS A 41 -13.43 5.11 10.43
CA LYS A 41 -13.71 4.13 9.35
C LYS A 41 -13.23 4.54 7.95
N LYS A 42 -12.27 5.45 7.87
CA LYS A 42 -11.62 5.84 6.62
C LYS A 42 -10.19 5.35 6.61
N PHE A 43 -9.85 4.63 5.55
CA PHE A 43 -8.59 3.92 5.45
C PHE A 43 -7.81 4.31 4.19
N VAL A 44 -6.49 4.28 4.33
CA VAL A 44 -5.55 4.24 3.22
C VAL A 44 -4.61 3.07 3.41
N ALA A 45 -3.94 2.67 2.36
CA ALA A 45 -2.87 1.70 2.44
C ALA A 45 -1.56 2.27 1.91
N LEU A 46 -0.46 1.77 2.44
CA LEU A 46 0.88 2.07 1.97
C LEU A 46 1.61 0.76 1.66
N PRO A 47 2.44 0.72 0.60
CA PRO A 47 3.30 -0.43 0.36
C PRO A 47 4.19 -0.67 1.59
N VAL A 48 4.25 -1.91 2.08
CA VAL A 48 4.99 -2.22 3.32
C VAL A 48 6.45 -1.79 3.25
N HIS A 49 7.09 -1.90 2.08
CA HIS A 49 8.49 -1.52 1.90
C HIS A 49 8.77 -0.03 2.08
N THR A 50 7.74 0.84 2.05
CA THR A 50 7.87 2.27 2.35
C THR A 50 7.61 2.60 3.82
N THR A 51 7.15 1.64 4.61
CA THR A 51 6.81 1.83 6.03
C THR A 51 7.95 1.31 6.91
N LEU A 52 8.31 2.05 7.95
CA LEU A 52 9.45 1.73 8.81
C LEU A 52 9.03 1.34 10.22
N GLU A 53 8.31 2.22 10.91
CA GLU A 53 8.01 2.05 12.34
C GLU A 53 6.64 2.63 12.69
N ILE A 54 5.96 1.99 13.63
CA ILE A 54 4.75 2.54 14.24
C ILE A 54 5.15 3.10 15.61
N VAL A 55 5.00 4.41 15.76
CA VAL A 55 5.27 5.09 17.03
C VAL A 55 3.97 5.28 17.77
N GLU A 56 3.87 4.67 18.96
CA GLU A 56 2.74 4.85 19.86
C GLU A 56 2.91 6.11 20.71
N GLN A 57 1.83 6.86 20.86
CA GLN A 57 1.80 8.10 21.63
C GLN A 57 2.95 9.06 21.27
N PRO A 58 3.11 9.40 19.97
CA PRO A 58 4.22 10.25 19.52
C PRO A 58 4.14 11.61 20.19
N GLN A 59 5.29 12.12 20.64
CA GLN A 59 5.41 13.48 21.12
C GLN A 59 5.56 14.41 19.92
N VAL A 60 4.47 15.08 19.56
CA VAL A 60 4.41 16.00 18.42
C VAL A 60 4.43 17.43 18.92
N ILE A 61 5.32 18.23 18.36
CA ILE A 61 5.44 19.67 18.64
C ILE A 61 4.79 20.42 17.48
N GLU A 62 3.80 21.25 17.77
CA GLU A 62 3.20 22.11 16.76
C GLU A 62 4.20 23.17 16.29
N VAL A 63 4.21 23.40 14.98
CA VAL A 63 5.08 24.39 14.33
C VAL A 63 4.21 25.59 13.95
N PRO A 64 4.45 26.79 14.53
CA PRO A 64 3.72 27.99 14.16
C PRO A 64 3.85 28.32 12.68
N GLY A 65 2.74 28.60 12.01
CA GLY A 65 2.71 28.88 10.58
C GLY A 65 2.84 27.67 9.66
N ALA A 66 2.85 26.46 10.21
CA ALA A 66 2.80 25.25 9.40
C ALA A 66 1.45 25.12 8.63
N PRO A 67 1.45 24.45 7.47
CA PRO A 67 0.23 24.20 6.72
C PRO A 67 -0.84 23.47 7.56
N TYR A 68 -2.11 23.63 7.21
CA TYR A 68 -3.26 23.06 7.94
C TYR A 68 -3.22 21.54 8.05
N TYR A 69 -2.58 20.87 7.11
CA TYR A 69 -2.41 19.42 7.08
C TYR A 69 -1.18 18.91 7.88
N SER A 70 -0.40 19.82 8.45
CA SER A 70 0.71 19.44 9.33
C SER A 70 0.21 19.25 10.76
N ALA A 71 0.41 18.07 11.32
CA ALA A 71 0.20 17.87 12.76
C ALA A 71 1.35 18.45 13.59
N GLY A 72 2.50 18.73 12.97
CA GLY A 72 3.69 19.26 13.61
C GLY A 72 4.93 18.43 13.30
N MET A 73 5.90 18.43 14.22
CA MET A 73 7.16 17.71 14.12
C MET A 73 7.29 16.71 15.27
N MET A 74 7.80 15.52 15.00
CA MET A 74 8.14 14.55 16.04
C MET A 74 9.61 14.16 15.97
N ARG A 75 10.17 13.74 17.10
CA ARG A 75 11.54 13.24 17.14
C ARG A 75 11.54 11.72 16.94
N TRP A 76 12.34 11.27 15.98
CA TRP A 76 12.53 9.87 15.69
C TRP A 76 14.00 9.58 15.39
N GLN A 77 14.62 8.63 16.11
CA GLN A 77 16.04 8.24 15.96
C GLN A 77 17.00 9.43 15.88
N GLY A 78 16.77 10.45 16.72
CA GLY A 78 17.60 11.67 16.77
C GLY A 78 17.32 12.71 15.69
N ARG A 79 16.39 12.47 14.78
CA ARG A 79 15.97 13.37 13.70
C ARG A 79 14.59 13.95 13.97
N TRP A 80 14.32 15.11 13.41
CA TRP A 80 12.99 15.70 13.38
C TRP A 80 12.27 15.28 12.11
N LEU A 81 11.08 14.69 12.25
CA LEU A 81 10.22 14.29 11.14
C LEU A 81 8.96 15.14 11.10
N PRO A 82 8.53 15.59 9.90
CA PRO A 82 7.21 16.17 9.74
C PRO A 82 6.14 15.10 9.96
N VAL A 83 5.08 15.46 10.67
CA VAL A 83 3.91 14.61 10.87
C VAL A 83 2.75 15.17 10.07
N LEU A 84 2.27 14.39 9.12
CA LEU A 84 1.18 14.76 8.24
C LEU A 84 -0.14 14.23 8.79
N ASP A 85 -1.15 15.11 8.86
CA ASP A 85 -2.55 14.77 9.15
C ASP A 85 -3.30 14.57 7.84
N LEU A 86 -3.46 13.31 7.44
CA LEU A 86 -4.12 12.98 6.18
C LEU A 86 -5.61 13.33 6.19
N CYS A 87 -6.27 13.28 7.36
CA CYS A 87 -7.65 13.71 7.48
C CYS A 87 -7.78 15.21 7.19
N ALA A 88 -6.89 16.03 7.74
CA ALA A 88 -6.88 17.47 7.47
C ALA A 88 -6.60 17.76 6.01
N LEU A 89 -5.62 17.07 5.41
CA LEU A 89 -5.27 17.23 3.98
C LEU A 89 -6.47 16.96 3.08
N LEU A 90 -7.12 15.81 3.25
CA LEU A 90 -8.23 15.39 2.40
C LEU A 90 -9.52 16.20 2.61
N SER A 91 -9.71 16.76 3.79
CA SER A 91 -10.87 17.59 4.13
C SER A 91 -10.66 19.08 3.80
N ALA A 92 -9.47 19.47 3.36
CA ALA A 92 -9.05 20.85 3.15
C ALA A 92 -9.23 21.78 4.38
N TYR A 93 -9.31 21.21 5.58
CA TYR A 93 -9.34 21.96 6.84
C TYR A 93 -8.94 21.10 8.02
N ARG A 94 -8.40 21.71 9.05
CA ARG A 94 -8.11 21.03 10.32
C ARG A 94 -9.36 21.04 11.20
N LYS A 95 -9.84 19.86 11.60
CA LYS A 95 -10.93 19.76 12.56
C LYS A 95 -10.49 20.36 13.91
N ALA A 96 -11.25 21.29 14.46
CA ALA A 96 -11.05 21.76 15.83
C ALA A 96 -11.22 20.58 16.80
N GLY A 97 -10.27 20.40 17.73
CA GLY A 97 -10.31 19.31 18.70
C GLY A 97 -9.87 17.96 18.13
N THR A 98 -8.89 17.94 17.20
CA THR A 98 -8.24 16.71 16.75
C THR A 98 -7.88 15.85 17.96
N PRO A 99 -8.36 14.59 18.05
CA PRO A 99 -8.00 13.73 19.18
C PRO A 99 -6.49 13.64 19.31
N ALA A 100 -6.00 13.55 20.53
CA ALA A 100 -4.57 13.37 20.77
C ALA A 100 -4.05 12.26 19.87
N LEU A 101 -3.00 12.54 19.12
CA LEU A 101 -2.40 11.62 18.16
C LEU A 101 -1.96 10.36 18.89
N ARG A 102 -2.61 9.22 18.62
CA ARG A 102 -2.32 7.98 19.34
C ARG A 102 -1.19 7.20 18.70
N HIS A 103 -1.11 7.27 17.38
CA HIS A 103 -0.11 6.54 16.59
C HIS A 103 0.41 7.42 15.45
N ALA A 104 1.64 7.21 15.08
CA ALA A 104 2.23 7.75 13.86
C ALA A 104 2.94 6.63 13.10
N LEU A 105 2.72 6.53 11.81
CA LEU A 105 3.43 5.60 10.94
C LEU A 105 4.57 6.33 10.28
N VAL A 106 5.80 5.95 10.63
CA VAL A 106 7.02 6.48 9.99
C VAL A 106 7.17 5.83 8.63
N VAL A 107 7.40 6.66 7.62
CA VAL A 107 7.55 6.25 6.23
C VAL A 107 8.83 6.81 5.62
N ALA A 108 9.38 6.06 4.67
CA ALA A 108 10.45 6.50 3.79
C ALA A 108 9.84 6.97 2.46
N TYR A 109 10.41 8.02 1.89
CA TYR A 109 10.01 8.51 0.58
C TYR A 109 11.17 9.11 -0.21
N GLN A 110 10.98 9.19 -1.52
CA GLN A 110 11.82 9.95 -2.44
C GLN A 110 10.90 10.85 -3.26
N THR A 111 11.26 12.11 -3.39
CA THR A 111 10.49 13.08 -4.19
C THR A 111 10.73 12.89 -5.69
N SER A 112 11.90 12.37 -6.05
CA SER A 112 12.25 12.02 -7.42
C SER A 112 13.21 10.82 -7.44
N PRO A 113 13.19 9.97 -8.47
CA PRO A 113 14.12 8.87 -8.62
C PRO A 113 15.58 9.32 -8.51
N GLY A 114 16.37 8.60 -7.71
CA GLY A 114 17.80 8.88 -7.52
C GLY A 114 18.13 9.95 -6.48
N GLN A 115 17.14 10.61 -5.89
CA GLN A 115 17.35 11.50 -4.75
C GLN A 115 17.56 10.73 -3.45
N ALA A 116 18.05 11.40 -2.42
CA ALA A 116 18.19 10.83 -1.09
C ALA A 116 16.83 10.38 -0.53
N ILE A 117 16.84 9.29 0.22
CA ILE A 117 15.66 8.83 0.94
C ILE A 117 15.43 9.76 2.13
N GLU A 118 14.25 10.34 2.18
CA GLU A 118 13.77 11.17 3.27
C GLU A 118 12.75 10.40 4.12
N HIS A 119 12.43 10.93 5.28
CA HIS A 119 11.52 10.31 6.23
C HIS A 119 10.46 11.31 6.68
N GLY A 120 9.26 10.83 6.83
CA GLY A 120 8.15 11.56 7.41
C GLY A 120 7.29 10.63 8.24
N ALA A 121 6.24 11.15 8.83
CA ALA A 121 5.29 10.36 9.58
C ALA A 121 3.86 10.74 9.19
N ILE A 122 2.96 9.77 9.22
CA ILE A 122 1.53 9.96 8.96
C ILE A 122 0.79 9.68 10.25
N ALA A 123 -0.06 10.62 10.66
CA ALA A 123 -0.95 10.46 11.80
C ALA A 123 -1.94 9.30 11.57
N ALA A 124 -2.09 8.44 12.55
CA ALA A 124 -3.00 7.30 12.50
C ALA A 124 -3.98 7.33 13.66
N ALA A 125 -5.27 7.11 13.36
CA ALA A 125 -6.34 7.06 14.34
C ALA A 125 -6.34 5.77 15.17
N SER A 126 -5.88 4.67 14.55
CA SER A 126 -5.75 3.36 15.17
C SER A 126 -4.39 2.72 14.84
N LEU A 127 -4.10 1.58 15.45
CA LEU A 127 -2.88 0.82 15.18
C LEU A 127 -2.88 0.30 13.74
N PRO A 128 -1.92 0.69 12.89
CA PRO A 128 -1.84 0.22 11.51
C PRO A 128 -1.67 -1.29 11.41
N GLN A 129 -2.38 -1.92 10.47
CA GLN A 129 -2.40 -3.37 10.26
C GLN A 129 -1.71 -3.74 8.95
N THR A 130 -1.18 -4.96 8.86
CA THR A 130 -0.65 -5.48 7.59
C THR A 130 -1.68 -6.43 6.97
N LEU A 131 -1.91 -6.28 5.68
CA LEU A 131 -2.78 -7.16 4.89
C LEU A 131 -2.14 -7.50 3.55
N GLN A 132 -2.68 -8.53 2.88
CA GLN A 132 -2.26 -8.92 1.53
C GLN A 132 -3.31 -8.41 0.53
N VAL A 133 -2.85 -7.69 -0.48
CA VAL A 133 -3.69 -7.14 -1.54
C VAL A 133 -3.36 -7.82 -2.86
N GLY A 134 -4.38 -8.26 -3.56
CA GLY A 134 -4.27 -8.87 -4.89
C GLY A 134 -5.03 -8.06 -5.94
N ASP A 135 -4.70 -8.30 -7.21
CA ASP A 135 -5.31 -7.59 -8.35
C ASP A 135 -6.83 -7.80 -8.43
N GLU A 136 -7.33 -8.93 -7.92
CA GLU A 136 -8.76 -9.24 -7.86
C GLU A 136 -9.57 -8.27 -6.98
N GLN A 137 -8.89 -7.51 -6.12
CA GLN A 137 -9.50 -6.54 -5.21
C GLN A 137 -9.52 -5.12 -5.80
N GLN A 138 -8.93 -4.90 -6.98
CA GLN A 138 -8.86 -3.56 -7.59
C GLN A 138 -10.23 -2.93 -7.72
N CYS A 139 -10.34 -1.64 -7.37
CA CYS A 139 -11.55 -0.86 -7.48
C CYS A 139 -11.25 0.61 -7.85
N GLU A 140 -12.32 1.38 -8.09
CA GLU A 140 -12.21 2.81 -8.34
C GLU A 140 -11.85 3.59 -7.08
N LEU A 141 -11.17 4.73 -7.26
CA LEU A 141 -10.85 5.65 -6.17
C LEU A 141 -12.13 6.23 -5.55
N PRO A 142 -12.13 6.51 -4.23
CA PRO A 142 -13.25 7.21 -3.61
C PRO A 142 -13.47 8.59 -4.23
N GLY A 143 -14.73 8.97 -4.41
CA GLY A 143 -15.10 10.28 -4.96
C GLY A 143 -15.20 11.41 -3.92
N ASP A 144 -14.70 11.22 -2.72
CA ASP A 144 -14.82 12.17 -1.61
C ASP A 144 -13.70 13.24 -1.59
N SER A 145 -12.67 13.09 -2.43
CA SER A 145 -11.61 14.08 -2.61
C SER A 145 -10.92 13.94 -3.97
N ASP A 146 -10.72 15.05 -4.66
CA ASP A 146 -9.96 15.10 -5.93
C ASP A 146 -8.46 14.82 -5.72
N LEU A 147 -7.98 14.95 -4.48
CA LEU A 147 -6.57 14.70 -4.14
C LEU A 147 -6.19 13.23 -4.32
N TRP A 148 -7.15 12.30 -4.28
CA TRP A 148 -6.84 10.89 -4.51
C TRP A 148 -6.17 10.63 -5.84
N ALA A 149 -6.60 11.31 -6.91
CA ALA A 149 -5.98 11.18 -8.22
C ALA A 149 -4.51 11.64 -8.25
N LEU A 150 -4.12 12.52 -7.33
CA LEU A 150 -2.77 13.05 -7.24
C LEU A 150 -1.84 12.19 -6.38
N ILE A 151 -2.33 11.64 -5.26
CA ILE A 151 -1.51 10.94 -4.28
C ILE A 151 -1.60 9.41 -4.34
N ALA A 152 -2.70 8.85 -4.85
CA ALA A 152 -2.85 7.41 -4.95
C ALA A 152 -2.12 6.85 -6.17
N SER A 153 -1.62 5.63 -6.06
CA SER A 153 -1.08 4.83 -7.15
C SER A 153 -2.08 3.78 -7.65
N SER A 154 -2.99 3.33 -6.78
CA SER A 154 -4.01 2.33 -7.04
C SER A 154 -5.08 2.38 -5.96
N CYS A 155 -6.11 1.53 -6.06
CA CYS A 155 -7.16 1.38 -5.07
C CYS A 155 -7.64 -0.07 -5.02
N PHE A 156 -7.98 -0.55 -3.84
CA PHE A 156 -8.55 -1.89 -3.68
C PHE A 156 -9.75 -1.86 -2.72
N SER A 157 -10.63 -2.84 -2.86
CA SER A 157 -11.77 -3.02 -1.97
C SER A 157 -11.37 -3.86 -0.76
N HIS A 158 -11.62 -3.33 0.44
CA HIS A 158 -11.44 -4.03 1.71
C HIS A 158 -12.70 -3.88 2.56
N ALA A 159 -13.29 -5.00 2.95
CA ALA A 159 -14.56 -5.02 3.71
C ALA A 159 -15.67 -4.13 3.10
N GLY A 160 -15.78 -4.08 1.77
CA GLY A 160 -16.77 -3.29 1.04
C GLY A 160 -16.45 -1.80 0.93
N THR A 161 -15.27 -1.37 1.38
CA THR A 161 -14.82 0.03 1.32
C THR A 161 -13.65 0.15 0.35
N ALA A 162 -13.64 1.20 -0.47
CA ALA A 162 -12.52 1.53 -1.33
C ALA A 162 -11.36 2.08 -0.49
N VAL A 163 -10.19 1.47 -0.61
CA VAL A 163 -8.96 1.83 0.12
C VAL A 163 -7.89 2.23 -0.88
N PRO A 164 -7.58 3.53 -1.01
CA PRO A 164 -6.50 4.00 -1.86
C PRO A 164 -5.13 3.55 -1.35
N ILE A 165 -4.26 3.14 -2.28
CA ILE A 165 -2.85 2.88 -2.01
C ILE A 165 -2.08 4.16 -2.29
N VAL A 166 -1.53 4.79 -1.26
CA VAL A 166 -0.89 6.10 -1.34
C VAL A 166 0.59 5.96 -1.70
N HIS A 167 1.04 6.83 -2.59
CA HIS A 167 2.44 6.96 -2.96
C HIS A 167 3.12 7.99 -2.04
N THR A 168 3.99 7.52 -1.15
CA THR A 168 4.64 8.36 -0.13
C THR A 168 5.43 9.54 -0.71
N GLY A 169 6.11 9.34 -1.85
CA GLY A 169 6.85 10.42 -2.52
C GLY A 169 5.95 11.53 -3.06
N LYS A 170 4.76 11.21 -3.56
CA LYS A 170 3.79 12.23 -3.97
C LYS A 170 3.17 12.93 -2.76
N LEU A 171 2.90 12.18 -1.69
CA LEU A 171 2.28 12.72 -0.49
C LEU A 171 3.18 13.73 0.22
N PHE A 172 4.48 13.47 0.35
CA PHE A 172 5.44 14.35 1.04
C PHE A 172 6.19 15.30 0.12
N GLY A 173 6.26 15.00 -1.18
CA GLY A 173 6.99 15.83 -2.16
C GLY A 173 6.18 16.98 -2.75
N THR A 174 4.89 17.10 -2.41
CA THR A 174 4.01 18.15 -2.93
C THR A 174 3.66 19.12 -1.80
N VAL A 175 3.69 20.41 -2.13
CA VAL A 175 3.10 21.45 -1.26
C VAL A 175 1.62 21.54 -1.65
N TRP A 176 0.75 21.34 -0.68
CA TRP A 176 -0.70 21.40 -0.84
C TRP A 176 -1.19 22.78 -0.41
N ASP A 177 -1.79 23.51 -1.33
CA ASP A 177 -2.39 24.83 -1.10
C ASP A 177 -3.87 24.72 -0.70
#